data_2348a69f193f548574d41519bb84af07
#
_entry.id   2348a69f193f548574d41519bb84af07
#
_cell.length_a   1.000
_cell.length_b   1.000
_cell.length_c   1.000
_cell.angle_alpha   90.00
_cell.angle_beta   90.00
_cell.angle_gamma   90.00
#
_symmetry.space_group_name_H-M   'P 1'
#
loop_
_entity.id
_entity.type
_entity.pdbx_description
1 polymer ?
#
loop_
_entity_poly.entity_id
_entity_poly.type
_entity_poly.pdbx_seq_one_letter_code
_entity_poly.pdbx_strand_id
1 'polypeptide(L)'
;MVKVVKFGGSSLASAEQFTKVGDIIRSDESRKYVVPSAPGKRNSKDTKVTDMLYACYDLAENDQDFKVMLRKIKDRYDSIINGLHLKLALDEEFKIIAENFKAKAGADYAASRGEYLNGIIMANYLGYEFIDSATVIFFDENGNFDAEKTDKVLSKKLEQTEKAVIPGFYGAGPDGKVVTFSRGG
;
A
#
# COMPACT_ATOMS: atom_id res chain seq x y z
N MET A 1 6.77 1.64 -25.77
CA MET A 1 6.19 2.70 -24.87
C MET A 1 6.03 2.09 -23.49
N VAL A 2 6.49 2.77 -22.42
CA VAL A 2 6.32 2.29 -21.03
C VAL A 2 4.87 2.47 -20.59
N LYS A 3 4.33 1.48 -19.85
CA LYS A 3 2.98 1.51 -19.30
C LYS A 3 3.03 1.52 -17.78
N VAL A 4 2.18 2.36 -17.19
CA VAL A 4 1.80 2.33 -15.78
C VAL A 4 0.47 1.60 -15.67
N VAL A 5 0.38 0.61 -14.77
CA VAL A 5 -0.84 -0.17 -14.58
C VAL A 5 -1.31 -0.11 -13.13
N LYS A 6 -2.61 0.13 -12.94
CA LYS A 6 -3.22 0.22 -11.61
C LYS A 6 -4.18 -0.95 -11.39
N PHE A 7 -4.12 -1.57 -10.22
CA PHE A 7 -5.02 -2.64 -9.82
C PHE A 7 -5.78 -2.27 -8.54
N GLY A 8 -7.10 -2.35 -8.61
CA GLY A 8 -7.99 -2.07 -7.49
C GLY A 8 -8.04 -3.19 -6.45
N GLY A 9 -8.59 -2.89 -5.29
CA GLY A 9 -8.58 -3.81 -4.15
C GLY A 9 -9.25 -5.15 -4.38
N SER A 10 -10.33 -5.22 -5.17
CA SER A 10 -10.99 -6.49 -5.52
C SER A 10 -10.09 -7.42 -6.34
N SER A 11 -9.25 -6.84 -7.19
CA SER A 11 -8.26 -7.60 -7.98
C SER A 11 -7.05 -8.05 -7.16
N LEU A 12 -6.94 -7.62 -5.90
CA LEU A 12 -5.82 -7.91 -5.01
C LEU A 12 -6.31 -8.48 -3.66
N ALA A 13 -7.54 -9.02 -3.61
CA ALA A 13 -8.17 -9.46 -2.38
C ALA A 13 -7.66 -10.83 -1.86
N SER A 14 -7.00 -11.62 -2.69
CA SER A 14 -6.51 -12.96 -2.37
C SER A 14 -5.28 -13.34 -3.21
N ALA A 15 -4.57 -14.40 -2.82
CA ALA A 15 -3.46 -14.95 -3.59
C ALA A 15 -3.87 -15.34 -5.03
N GLU A 16 -5.04 -15.93 -5.21
CA GLU A 16 -5.57 -16.27 -6.54
C GLU A 16 -5.71 -15.02 -7.42
N GLN A 17 -6.24 -13.92 -6.87
CA GLN A 17 -6.37 -12.67 -7.60
C GLN A 17 -4.99 -12.05 -7.91
N PHE A 18 -4.04 -12.12 -6.98
CA PHE A 18 -2.65 -11.72 -7.22
C PHE A 18 -2.01 -12.49 -8.37
N THR A 19 -2.24 -13.80 -8.46
CA THR A 19 -1.74 -14.63 -9.56
C THR A 19 -2.28 -14.13 -10.90
N LYS A 20 -3.58 -13.89 -11.02
CA LYS A 20 -4.18 -13.33 -12.24
C LYS A 20 -3.60 -11.97 -12.62
N VAL A 21 -3.40 -11.09 -11.62
CA VAL A 21 -2.77 -9.78 -11.82
C VAL A 21 -1.33 -9.94 -12.28
N GLY A 22 -0.57 -10.84 -11.66
CA GLY A 22 0.82 -11.13 -12.06
C GLY A 22 0.92 -11.63 -13.50
N ASP A 23 0.01 -12.50 -13.93
CA ASP A 23 -0.05 -13.00 -15.30
C ASP A 23 -0.34 -11.86 -16.29
N ILE A 24 -1.30 -10.98 -15.95
CA ILE A 24 -1.57 -9.77 -16.74
C ILE A 24 -0.33 -8.90 -16.86
N ILE A 25 0.38 -8.64 -15.77
CA ILE A 25 1.58 -7.79 -15.79
C ILE A 25 2.67 -8.42 -16.64
N ARG A 26 2.95 -9.71 -16.44
CA ARG A 26 4.02 -10.45 -17.15
C ARG A 26 3.73 -10.68 -18.62
N SER A 27 2.45 -10.65 -19.06
CA SER A 27 2.07 -10.83 -20.45
C SER A 27 2.46 -9.66 -21.38
N ASP A 28 2.96 -8.54 -20.80
CA ASP A 28 3.39 -7.37 -21.56
C ASP A 28 4.55 -6.67 -20.82
N GLU A 29 5.76 -6.82 -21.32
CA GLU A 29 6.98 -6.26 -20.73
C GLU A 29 7.00 -4.72 -20.67
N SER A 30 6.11 -4.05 -21.41
CA SER A 30 5.95 -2.59 -21.32
C SER A 30 5.28 -2.13 -20.01
N ARG A 31 4.65 -3.03 -19.25
CA ARG A 31 4.02 -2.76 -17.95
C ARG A 31 5.07 -2.71 -16.84
N LYS A 32 5.82 -1.64 -16.83
CA LYS A 32 6.99 -1.49 -15.97
C LYS A 32 6.66 -0.97 -14.58
N TYR A 33 5.61 -0.16 -14.45
CA TYR A 33 5.24 0.47 -13.18
C TYR A 33 3.86 0.03 -12.74
N VAL A 34 3.77 -0.52 -11.53
CA VAL A 34 2.55 -1.12 -10.99
C VAL A 34 2.09 -0.34 -9.77
N VAL A 35 0.82 0.05 -9.77
CA VAL A 35 0.20 0.80 -8.68
C VAL A 35 -0.88 -0.07 -8.01
N PRO A 36 -0.56 -0.79 -6.93
CA PRO A 36 -1.54 -1.60 -6.22
C PRO A 36 -2.35 -0.77 -5.22
N SER A 37 -3.62 -1.14 -5.05
CA SER A 37 -4.45 -0.74 -3.92
C SER A 37 -4.31 -1.74 -2.76
N ALA A 38 -4.82 -1.38 -1.58
CA ALA A 38 -4.99 -2.32 -0.46
C ALA A 38 -5.91 -3.49 -0.85
N PRO A 39 -5.81 -4.66 -0.19
CA PRO A 39 -6.70 -5.78 -0.44
C PRO A 39 -8.16 -5.44 -0.19
N GLY A 40 -9.00 -5.64 -1.18
CA GLY A 40 -10.44 -5.47 -1.09
C GLY A 40 -11.16 -6.64 -0.41
N LYS A 41 -12.47 -6.71 -0.59
CA LYS A 41 -13.30 -7.81 -0.09
C LYS A 41 -13.06 -9.07 -0.92
N ARG A 42 -12.91 -10.23 -0.26
CA ARG A 42 -12.88 -11.56 -0.91
C ARG A 42 -14.27 -12.04 -1.31
N ASN A 43 -15.30 -11.58 -0.58
CA ASN A 43 -16.71 -11.88 -0.82
C ASN A 43 -17.60 -10.79 -0.20
N SER A 44 -18.92 -10.88 -0.37
CA SER A 44 -19.87 -9.85 0.07
C SER A 44 -19.91 -9.64 1.59
N LYS A 45 -19.52 -10.65 2.39
CA LYS A 45 -19.52 -10.59 3.87
C LYS A 45 -18.18 -10.13 4.44
N ASP A 46 -17.16 -9.95 3.58
CA ASP A 46 -15.81 -9.57 4.00
C ASP A 46 -15.68 -8.04 4.18
N THR A 47 -14.66 -7.62 4.92
CA THR A 47 -14.34 -6.21 5.14
C THR A 47 -13.09 -5.84 4.34
N LYS A 48 -13.04 -4.64 3.78
CA LYS A 48 -11.83 -4.13 3.12
C LYS A 48 -10.74 -3.90 4.16
N VAL A 49 -9.50 -4.16 3.79
CA VAL A 49 -8.36 -3.95 4.70
C VAL A 49 -8.24 -2.48 5.14
N THR A 50 -8.51 -1.52 4.26
CA THR A 50 -8.51 -0.10 4.61
C THR A 50 -9.55 0.24 5.70
N ASP A 51 -10.76 -0.33 5.61
CA ASP A 51 -11.79 -0.14 6.63
C ASP A 51 -11.38 -0.79 7.96
N MET A 52 -10.69 -1.95 7.91
CA MET A 52 -10.13 -2.60 9.11
C MET A 52 -9.03 -1.75 9.75
N LEU A 53 -8.17 -1.11 8.94
CA LEU A 53 -7.10 -0.24 9.44
C LEU A 53 -7.65 1.01 10.12
N TYR A 54 -8.67 1.65 9.55
CA TYR A 54 -9.36 2.77 10.20
C TYR A 54 -9.95 2.35 11.55
N ALA A 55 -10.69 1.25 11.58
CA ALA A 55 -11.29 0.74 12.83
C ALA A 55 -10.21 0.35 13.86
N CYS A 56 -9.10 -0.22 13.42
CA CYS A 56 -7.97 -0.56 14.29
C CYS A 56 -7.30 0.68 14.88
N TYR A 57 -7.11 1.71 14.06
CA TYR A 57 -6.54 2.98 14.51
C TYR A 57 -7.49 3.73 15.47
N ASP A 58 -8.78 3.72 15.20
CA ASP A 58 -9.80 4.32 16.09
C ASP A 58 -9.72 3.73 17.51
N LEU A 59 -9.53 2.42 17.64
CA LEU A 59 -9.27 1.80 18.94
C LEU A 59 -7.99 2.34 19.60
N ALA A 60 -6.91 2.46 18.84
CA ALA A 60 -5.63 2.97 19.37
C ALA A 60 -5.71 4.45 19.76
N GLU A 61 -6.39 5.28 18.96
CA GLU A 61 -6.59 6.70 19.22
C GLU A 61 -7.38 6.95 20.51
N ASN A 62 -8.33 6.05 20.82
CA ASN A 62 -9.13 6.07 22.05
C ASN A 62 -8.51 5.25 23.21
N ASP A 63 -7.22 4.94 23.13
CA ASP A 63 -6.46 4.20 24.16
C ASP A 63 -7.05 2.80 24.48
N GLN A 64 -7.74 2.20 23.50
CA GLN A 64 -8.32 0.85 23.59
C GLN A 64 -7.33 -0.19 23.04
N ASP A 65 -7.54 -1.47 23.40
CA ASP A 65 -6.71 -2.55 22.88
C ASP A 65 -7.04 -2.87 21.42
N PHE A 66 -6.12 -2.53 20.53
CA PHE A 66 -6.22 -2.74 19.09
C PHE A 66 -5.48 -3.99 18.59
N LYS A 67 -4.76 -4.71 19.46
CA LYS A 67 -3.87 -5.83 19.05
C LYS A 67 -4.61 -6.95 18.33
N VAL A 68 -5.82 -7.29 18.79
CA VAL A 68 -6.63 -8.33 18.18
C VAL A 68 -7.05 -7.95 16.75
N MET A 69 -7.42 -6.67 16.54
CA MET A 69 -7.76 -6.18 15.22
C MET A 69 -6.54 -6.14 14.30
N LEU A 70 -5.41 -5.65 14.81
CA LEU A 70 -4.16 -5.60 14.05
C LEU A 70 -3.70 -7.00 13.62
N ARG A 71 -3.86 -8.00 14.49
CA ARG A 71 -3.57 -9.40 14.17
C ARG A 71 -4.46 -9.91 13.03
N LYS A 72 -5.76 -9.62 13.05
CA LYS A 72 -6.67 -9.98 11.95
C LYS A 72 -6.25 -9.38 10.62
N ILE A 73 -5.73 -8.14 10.64
CA ILE A 73 -5.19 -7.50 9.45
C ILE A 73 -3.93 -8.23 8.98
N LYS A 74 -3.03 -8.57 9.90
CA LYS A 74 -1.82 -9.35 9.58
C LYS A 74 -2.18 -10.70 8.96
N ASP A 75 -3.12 -11.43 9.53
CA ASP A 75 -3.58 -12.74 9.04
C ASP A 75 -4.10 -12.64 7.58
N ARG A 76 -4.70 -11.51 7.19
CA ARG A 76 -5.11 -11.26 5.79
C ARG A 76 -3.91 -11.23 4.85
N TYR A 77 -2.85 -10.53 5.22
CA TYR A 77 -1.63 -10.44 4.42
C TYR A 77 -0.84 -11.75 4.42
N ASP A 78 -0.73 -12.40 5.58
CA ASP A 78 -0.09 -13.71 5.70
C ASP A 78 -0.79 -14.76 4.81
N SER A 79 -2.12 -14.72 4.73
CA SER A 79 -2.90 -15.58 3.82
C SER A 79 -2.53 -15.35 2.34
N ILE A 80 -2.29 -14.10 1.93
CA ILE A 80 -1.85 -13.79 0.56
C ILE A 80 -0.42 -14.29 0.34
N ILE A 81 0.49 -13.97 1.25
CA ILE A 81 1.90 -14.36 1.19
C ILE A 81 2.05 -15.88 1.09
N ASN A 82 1.35 -16.60 1.97
CA ASN A 82 1.38 -18.07 2.01
C ASN A 82 0.75 -18.68 0.73
N GLY A 83 -0.37 -18.13 0.26
CA GLY A 83 -1.01 -18.59 -0.96
C GLY A 83 -0.20 -18.35 -2.23
N LEU A 84 0.69 -17.35 -2.22
CA LEU A 84 1.66 -17.08 -3.28
C LEU A 84 3.00 -17.81 -3.09
N HIS A 85 3.17 -18.57 -2.01
CA HIS A 85 4.40 -19.28 -1.64
C HIS A 85 5.64 -18.37 -1.54
N LEU A 86 5.46 -17.13 -1.08
CA LEU A 86 6.55 -16.16 -0.96
C LEU A 86 7.36 -16.40 0.33
N LYS A 87 8.68 -16.19 0.22
CA LYS A 87 9.59 -16.13 1.38
C LYS A 87 9.66 -14.69 1.89
N LEU A 88 8.53 -14.20 2.38
CA LEU A 88 8.37 -12.85 2.89
C LEU A 88 7.66 -12.90 4.25
N ALA A 89 8.14 -12.12 5.21
CA ALA A 89 7.47 -11.88 6.49
C ALA A 89 7.26 -10.38 6.68
N LEU A 90 6.11 -10.00 7.22
CA LEU A 90 5.76 -8.61 7.50
C LEU A 90 5.74 -8.29 9.01
N ASP A 91 6.40 -9.14 9.83
CA ASP A 91 6.36 -9.00 11.29
C ASP A 91 6.96 -7.67 11.77
N GLU A 92 8.09 -7.24 11.20
CA GLU A 92 8.70 -5.95 11.53
C GLU A 92 7.82 -4.78 11.09
N GLU A 93 7.20 -4.87 9.91
CA GLU A 93 6.26 -3.84 9.43
C GLU A 93 5.07 -3.70 10.38
N PHE A 94 4.49 -4.80 10.82
CA PHE A 94 3.37 -4.78 11.78
C PHE A 94 3.78 -4.28 13.16
N LYS A 95 5.02 -4.51 13.59
CA LYS A 95 5.58 -3.94 14.82
C LYS A 95 5.69 -2.41 14.71
N ILE A 96 6.25 -1.91 13.60
CA ILE A 96 6.35 -0.46 13.32
C ILE A 96 4.95 0.17 13.28
N ILE A 97 3.98 -0.49 12.62
CA ILE A 97 2.59 -0.01 12.57
C ILE A 97 2.00 0.07 13.98
N ALA A 98 2.21 -0.95 14.82
CA ALA A 98 1.70 -0.95 16.18
C ALA A 98 2.31 0.18 17.04
N GLU A 99 3.59 0.47 16.87
CA GLU A 99 4.28 1.58 17.55
C GLU A 99 3.72 2.94 17.09
N ASN A 100 3.52 3.13 15.79
CA ASN A 100 2.92 4.34 15.24
C ASN A 100 1.45 4.52 15.66
N PHE A 101 0.68 3.45 15.78
CA PHE A 101 -0.69 3.53 16.30
C PHE A 101 -0.71 3.98 17.76
N LYS A 102 0.17 3.43 18.60
CA LYS A 102 0.35 3.89 19.99
C LYS A 102 0.78 5.36 20.08
N ALA A 103 1.63 5.80 19.14
CA ALA A 103 2.08 7.19 19.04
C ALA A 103 1.03 8.12 18.40
N LYS A 104 -0.16 7.61 18.06
CA LYS A 104 -1.27 8.38 17.45
C LYS A 104 -0.83 9.10 16.15
N ALA A 105 -0.20 8.34 15.25
CA ALA A 105 0.39 8.86 14.00
C ALA A 105 -0.65 9.40 12.98
N GLY A 106 -1.94 9.23 13.21
CA GLY A 106 -3.02 9.77 12.40
C GLY A 106 -3.73 8.73 11.52
N ALA A 107 -4.95 9.06 11.16
CA ALA A 107 -5.81 8.19 10.34
C ALA A 107 -5.25 7.98 8.93
N ASP A 108 -4.61 9.00 8.34
CA ASP A 108 -3.97 8.90 7.03
C ASP A 108 -2.80 7.90 7.03
N TYR A 109 -1.97 7.94 8.08
CA TYR A 109 -0.94 6.94 8.27
C TYR A 109 -1.55 5.54 8.32
N ALA A 110 -2.58 5.35 9.16
CA ALA A 110 -3.22 4.05 9.31
C ALA A 110 -3.78 3.53 7.97
N ALA A 111 -4.55 4.35 7.26
CA ALA A 111 -5.15 3.98 5.98
C ALA A 111 -4.09 3.61 4.94
N SER A 112 -3.03 4.40 4.83
CA SER A 112 -1.94 4.18 3.85
C SER A 112 -1.24 2.83 4.00
N ARG A 113 -1.23 2.25 5.21
CA ARG A 113 -0.55 0.97 5.46
C ARG A 113 -1.17 -0.17 4.67
N GLY A 114 -2.42 -0.03 4.25
CA GLY A 114 -3.08 -1.01 3.38
C GLY A 114 -2.37 -1.14 2.03
N GLU A 115 -2.17 -0.05 1.34
CA GLU A 115 -1.47 0.02 0.07
C GLU A 115 0.03 -0.26 0.23
N TYR A 116 0.64 0.26 1.28
CA TYR A 116 2.06 0.06 1.59
C TYR A 116 2.41 -1.43 1.72
N LEU A 117 1.71 -2.16 2.59
CA LEU A 117 1.93 -3.59 2.81
C LEU A 117 1.65 -4.41 1.54
N ASN A 118 0.58 -4.06 0.83
CA ASN A 118 0.24 -4.75 -0.41
C ASN A 118 1.25 -4.48 -1.52
N GLY A 119 1.84 -3.28 -1.54
CA GLY A 119 2.92 -2.90 -2.44
C GLY A 119 4.19 -3.74 -2.20
N ILE A 120 4.57 -3.97 -0.94
CA ILE A 120 5.70 -4.84 -0.58
C ILE A 120 5.47 -6.27 -1.09
N ILE A 121 4.27 -6.83 -0.89
CA ILE A 121 3.94 -8.17 -1.38
C ILE A 121 4.00 -8.22 -2.90
N MET A 122 3.41 -7.23 -3.58
CA MET A 122 3.40 -7.17 -5.05
C MET A 122 4.81 -7.05 -5.61
N ALA A 123 5.67 -6.21 -5.01
CA ALA A 123 7.05 -6.05 -5.43
C ALA A 123 7.84 -7.36 -5.28
N ASN A 124 7.69 -8.05 -4.15
CA ASN A 124 8.31 -9.34 -3.91
C ASN A 124 7.81 -10.40 -4.90
N TYR A 125 6.50 -10.45 -5.15
CA TYR A 125 5.88 -11.41 -6.06
C TYR A 125 6.31 -11.23 -7.52
N LEU A 126 6.51 -9.98 -7.96
CA LEU A 126 6.94 -9.66 -9.32
C LEU A 126 8.46 -9.66 -9.50
N GLY A 127 9.23 -9.54 -8.42
CA GLY A 127 10.66 -9.25 -8.47
C GLY A 127 10.96 -7.81 -8.91
N TYR A 128 10.07 -6.87 -8.62
CA TYR A 128 10.20 -5.45 -8.95
C TYR A 128 10.72 -4.66 -7.75
N GLU A 129 11.29 -3.48 -8.00
CA GLU A 129 11.68 -2.57 -6.91
C GLU A 129 10.43 -2.03 -6.20
N PHE A 130 10.43 -2.05 -4.86
CA PHE A 130 9.42 -1.36 -4.06
C PHE A 130 9.84 0.09 -3.85
N ILE A 131 8.97 1.04 -4.20
CA ILE A 131 9.17 2.46 -3.93
C ILE A 131 8.01 2.92 -3.04
N ASP A 132 8.32 3.32 -1.80
CA ASP A 132 7.33 3.88 -0.90
C ASP A 132 6.84 5.23 -1.44
N SER A 133 5.53 5.36 -1.63
CA SER A 133 4.92 6.57 -2.18
C SER A 133 5.19 7.81 -1.34
N ALA A 134 5.34 7.68 -0.02
CA ALA A 134 5.69 8.80 0.84
C ALA A 134 7.09 9.40 0.54
N THR A 135 7.94 8.69 -0.22
CA THR A 135 9.27 9.18 -0.61
C THR A 135 9.30 9.88 -1.97
N VAL A 136 8.25 9.75 -2.78
CA VAL A 136 8.21 10.22 -4.17
C VAL A 136 6.93 10.96 -4.57
N ILE A 137 5.88 10.90 -3.75
CA ILE A 137 4.61 11.59 -3.97
C ILE A 137 4.45 12.63 -2.87
N PHE A 138 4.16 13.88 -3.24
CA PHE A 138 4.13 14.99 -2.29
C PHE A 138 2.83 15.78 -2.35
N PHE A 139 2.50 16.38 -1.21
CA PHE A 139 1.41 17.33 -1.04
C PHE A 139 1.97 18.66 -0.57
N ASP A 140 1.32 19.77 -0.92
CA ASP A 140 1.64 21.12 -0.48
C ASP A 140 1.11 21.42 0.95
N GLU A 141 1.38 22.63 1.44
CA GLU A 141 0.93 23.08 2.76
C GLU A 141 -0.61 23.16 2.90
N ASN A 142 -1.34 23.21 1.78
CA ASN A 142 -2.79 23.22 1.74
C ASN A 142 -3.41 21.81 1.60
N GLY A 143 -2.57 20.77 1.54
CA GLY A 143 -3.00 19.40 1.34
C GLY A 143 -3.35 19.06 -0.12
N ASN A 144 -2.97 19.91 -1.09
CA ASN A 144 -3.12 19.62 -2.50
C ASN A 144 -1.92 18.82 -3.02
N PHE A 145 -2.16 18.04 -4.07
CA PHE A 145 -1.08 17.31 -4.75
C PHE A 145 -0.05 18.27 -5.34
N ASP A 146 1.20 18.15 -4.92
CA ASP A 146 2.35 18.90 -5.44
C ASP A 146 2.92 18.17 -6.66
N ALA A 147 2.39 18.49 -7.83
CA ALA A 147 2.80 17.89 -9.09
C ALA A 147 4.25 18.20 -9.44
N GLU A 148 4.71 19.43 -9.22
CA GLU A 148 6.06 19.86 -9.60
C GLU A 148 7.14 19.10 -8.80
N LYS A 149 6.99 19.05 -7.47
CA LYS A 149 7.90 18.33 -6.61
C LYS A 149 7.84 16.83 -6.86
N THR A 150 6.64 16.29 -7.04
CA THR A 150 6.43 14.86 -7.33
C THR A 150 7.10 14.48 -8.65
N ASP A 151 6.83 15.19 -9.72
CA ASP A 151 7.41 14.91 -11.04
C ASP A 151 8.94 14.95 -11.00
N LYS A 152 9.51 15.94 -10.34
CA LYS A 152 10.97 16.10 -10.20
C LYS A 152 11.60 14.92 -9.45
N VAL A 153 11.01 14.50 -8.32
CA VAL A 153 11.59 13.44 -7.49
C VAL A 153 11.32 12.07 -8.09
N LEU A 154 10.09 11.81 -8.52
CA LEU A 154 9.69 10.52 -9.09
C LEU A 154 10.40 10.24 -10.41
N SER A 155 10.48 11.21 -11.33
CA SER A 155 11.20 11.05 -12.61
C SER A 155 12.65 10.66 -12.37
N LYS A 156 13.35 11.37 -11.47
CA LYS A 156 14.74 11.05 -11.13
C LYS A 156 14.90 9.65 -10.55
N LYS A 157 13.94 9.21 -9.72
CA LYS A 157 13.94 7.84 -9.18
C LYS A 157 13.72 6.80 -10.28
N LEU A 158 12.79 7.05 -11.19
CA LEU A 158 12.45 6.13 -12.27
C LEU A 158 13.51 6.06 -13.39
N GLU A 159 14.35 7.07 -13.56
CA GLU A 159 15.53 7.00 -14.45
C GLU A 159 16.50 5.89 -14.05
N GLN A 160 16.54 5.55 -12.76
CA GLN A 160 17.43 4.53 -12.20
C GLN A 160 16.71 3.20 -11.92
N THR A 161 15.41 3.11 -12.21
CA THR A 161 14.57 1.99 -11.86
C THR A 161 13.89 1.40 -13.10
N GLU A 162 14.24 0.18 -13.46
CA GLU A 162 13.67 -0.45 -14.66
C GLU A 162 12.20 -0.81 -14.49
N LYS A 163 11.85 -1.41 -13.34
CA LYS A 163 10.50 -1.87 -13.00
C LYS A 163 10.23 -1.61 -11.52
N ALA A 164 9.10 -1.02 -11.19
CA ALA A 164 8.75 -0.70 -9.81
C ALA A 164 7.29 -0.97 -9.46
N VAL A 165 7.07 -1.22 -8.18
CA VAL A 165 5.75 -1.15 -7.54
C VAL A 165 5.72 0.09 -6.65
N ILE A 166 4.76 0.96 -6.92
CA ILE A 166 4.56 2.23 -6.22
C ILE A 166 3.13 2.21 -5.68
N PRO A 167 2.90 2.05 -4.37
CA PRO A 167 1.54 2.02 -3.82
C PRO A 167 0.75 3.28 -4.20
N GLY A 168 -0.55 3.12 -4.46
CA GLY A 168 -1.44 4.25 -4.70
C GLY A 168 -1.90 4.90 -3.39
N PHE A 169 -2.79 5.91 -3.50
CA PHE A 169 -3.59 6.48 -2.43
C PHE A 169 -2.89 7.46 -1.48
N TYR A 170 -1.59 7.46 -1.29
CA TYR A 170 -0.91 8.31 -0.30
C TYR A 170 0.41 8.89 -0.81
N GLY A 171 0.90 9.87 -0.10
CA GLY A 171 2.20 10.51 -0.24
C GLY A 171 2.62 11.17 1.07
N ALA A 172 3.50 12.15 1.02
CA ALA A 172 3.97 12.91 2.17
C ALA A 172 3.61 14.39 2.07
N GLY A 173 3.19 14.97 3.18
CA GLY A 173 3.06 16.41 3.36
C GLY A 173 4.42 17.10 3.57
N PRO A 174 4.44 18.43 3.71
CA PRO A 174 5.67 19.20 3.91
C PRO A 174 6.40 18.85 5.20
N ASP A 175 5.68 18.42 6.22
CA ASP A 175 6.22 17.98 7.52
C ASP A 175 6.69 16.51 7.52
N GLY A 176 6.64 15.84 6.37
CA GLY A 176 7.01 14.44 6.19
C GLY A 176 5.95 13.44 6.66
N LYS A 177 4.82 13.90 7.21
CA LYS A 177 3.73 13.00 7.59
C LYS A 177 3.00 12.48 6.38
N VAL A 178 2.46 11.28 6.51
CA VAL A 178 1.64 10.68 5.48
C VAL A 178 0.34 11.46 5.30
N VAL A 179 0.00 11.73 4.06
CA VAL A 179 -1.26 12.34 3.62
C VAL A 179 -1.89 11.42 2.59
N THR A 180 -3.20 11.22 2.65
CA THR A 180 -3.95 10.41 1.69
C THR A 180 -4.71 11.28 0.69
N PHE A 181 -4.83 10.76 -0.55
CA PHE A 181 -5.73 11.36 -1.53
C PHE A 181 -7.18 11.16 -1.11
N SER A 182 -8.06 12.11 -1.44
CA SER A 182 -9.49 11.91 -1.32
C SER A 182 -9.95 10.71 -2.17
N ARG A 183 -11.04 10.03 -1.75
CA ARG A 183 -11.57 8.88 -2.50
C ARG A 183 -11.90 9.28 -3.93
N GLY A 184 -11.35 8.56 -4.88
CA GLY A 184 -11.53 8.82 -6.33
C GLY A 184 -10.48 9.74 -6.95
N GLY A 185 -9.50 10.14 -6.17
CA GLY A 185 -8.34 10.90 -6.66
C GLY A 185 -7.38 10.09 -7.50
#